data_475bb0d59522e727b4c21209be6e8483
#
_entry.id   475bb0d59522e727b4c21209be6e8483
#
_cell.length_a   1.000
_cell.length_b   1.000
_cell.length_c   1.000
_cell.angle_alpha   90.00
_cell.angle_beta   90.00
_cell.angle_gamma   90.00
#
_symmetry.space_group_name_H-M   'P 1'
#
loop_
_entity.id
_entity.type
_entity.pdbx_description
1 polymer ?
#
loop_
_entity_poly.entity_id
_entity_poly.type
_entity_poly.pdbx_seq_one_letter_code
_entity_poly.pdbx_strand_id
1 'polypeptide(L)'
;MLSVLAIVISLALLIYLGYKGWSIVLLAPILALLAAVLTAIFTGGEFHVLATYTEVFMTNMAGYVKSYFPFFLLGAIFGTVMDQSGSAMAIADFIFDKLGKGKEALAVVLACAVITYGGVSLFVAAFAIYPIGAVLFRKAGIPKRFLPGCIALGAFTFTMTAIPGTPQIQNTIPMKYFGTDVFAAPVLGIIAALIMFIGGMIWLTTRIKHAMAKGEGYGDHPNETLAQIDHSNLPSFGTAIIPVIAVIVVNFVLSKVVFVAANADKYAYLEGKPYNTELSHVAGTWALVIALIVGILLVVIFNAKRFKKGIVEIGRAHPYRSEEHTSELQSPIHLVC
;
A
#
# COMPACT_ATOMS: atom_id res chain seq x y z
N MET A 1 12.75 -26.53 -15.00
CA MET A 1 13.82 -25.54 -14.73
C MET A 1 13.93 -24.48 -15.84
N LEU A 2 13.93 -24.86 -17.12
CA LEU A 2 14.06 -23.90 -18.25
C LEU A 2 12.90 -22.90 -18.33
N SER A 3 11.66 -23.30 -18.02
CA SER A 3 10.51 -22.39 -17.99
C SER A 3 10.63 -21.32 -16.88
N VAL A 4 11.21 -21.69 -15.74
CA VAL A 4 11.48 -20.73 -14.65
C VAL A 4 12.53 -19.71 -15.10
N LEU A 5 13.56 -20.15 -15.82
CA LEU A 5 14.58 -19.24 -16.38
C LEU A 5 13.95 -18.23 -17.36
N ALA A 6 13.04 -18.66 -18.22
CA ALA A 6 12.32 -17.76 -19.13
C ALA A 6 11.54 -16.67 -18.38
N ILE A 7 10.85 -17.06 -17.29
CA ILE A 7 10.12 -16.12 -16.43
C ILE A 7 11.09 -15.13 -15.77
N VAL A 8 12.18 -15.61 -15.19
CA VAL A 8 13.19 -14.76 -14.53
C VAL A 8 13.81 -13.76 -15.50
N ILE A 9 14.15 -14.19 -16.72
CA ILE A 9 14.67 -13.29 -17.77
C ILE A 9 13.65 -12.20 -18.11
N SER A 10 12.38 -12.57 -18.32
CA SER A 10 11.34 -11.61 -18.68
C SER A 10 11.05 -10.61 -17.54
N LEU A 11 11.06 -11.07 -16.28
CA LEU A 11 10.91 -10.20 -15.13
C LEU A 11 12.11 -9.26 -14.94
N ALA A 12 13.33 -9.77 -15.11
CA ALA A 12 14.54 -8.94 -15.03
C ALA A 12 14.53 -7.84 -16.10
N LEU A 13 14.09 -8.19 -17.33
CA LEU A 13 13.95 -7.24 -18.42
C LEU A 13 12.84 -6.20 -18.15
N LEU A 14 11.71 -6.63 -17.54
CA LEU A 14 10.64 -5.73 -17.12
C LEU A 14 11.15 -4.68 -16.12
N ILE A 15 11.87 -5.14 -15.10
CA ILE A 15 12.47 -4.27 -14.09
C ILE A 15 13.47 -3.32 -14.74
N TYR A 16 14.38 -3.83 -15.56
CA TYR A 16 15.40 -3.02 -16.23
C TYR A 16 14.81 -1.92 -17.12
N LEU A 17 13.83 -2.27 -17.97
CA LEU A 17 13.17 -1.31 -18.85
C LEU A 17 12.27 -0.33 -18.06
N GLY A 18 11.63 -0.78 -16.98
CA GLY A 18 10.88 0.07 -16.08
C GLY A 18 11.78 1.15 -15.43
N TYR A 19 12.98 0.78 -14.98
CA TYR A 19 13.97 1.75 -14.48
C TYR A 19 14.47 2.73 -15.55
N LYS A 20 14.41 2.35 -16.83
CA LYS A 20 14.69 3.26 -17.95
C LYS A 20 13.53 4.21 -18.30
N GLY A 21 12.43 4.15 -17.56
CA GLY A 21 11.28 5.03 -17.76
C GLY A 21 10.27 4.54 -18.80
N TRP A 22 10.37 3.29 -19.27
CA TRP A 22 9.37 2.73 -20.17
C TRP A 22 8.07 2.41 -19.43
N SER A 23 6.95 2.60 -20.10
CA SER A 23 5.63 2.31 -19.52
C SER A 23 5.46 0.82 -19.19
N ILE A 24 5.32 0.49 -17.90
CA ILE A 24 5.11 -0.89 -17.43
C ILE A 24 3.81 -1.48 -18.00
N VAL A 25 2.78 -0.66 -18.21
CA VAL A 25 1.49 -1.10 -18.78
C VAL A 25 1.67 -1.64 -20.20
N LEU A 26 2.56 -1.04 -20.99
CA LEU A 26 2.88 -1.51 -22.33
C LEU A 26 3.86 -2.69 -22.32
N LEU A 27 4.83 -2.67 -21.41
CA LEU A 27 5.86 -3.73 -21.31
C LEU A 27 5.30 -5.04 -20.78
N ALA A 28 4.34 -5.00 -19.85
CA ALA A 28 3.84 -6.20 -19.18
C ALA A 28 3.28 -7.26 -20.17
N PRO A 29 2.38 -6.94 -21.10
CA PRO A 29 1.89 -7.92 -22.07
C PRO A 29 3.00 -8.41 -23.02
N ILE A 30 3.88 -7.53 -23.45
CA ILE A 30 4.99 -7.87 -24.37
C ILE A 30 5.94 -8.86 -23.69
N LEU A 31 6.33 -8.61 -22.45
CA LEU A 31 7.27 -9.45 -21.73
C LEU A 31 6.64 -10.73 -21.19
N ALA A 32 5.33 -10.73 -20.94
CA ALA A 32 4.59 -11.95 -20.66
C ALA A 32 4.58 -12.89 -21.87
N LEU A 33 4.36 -12.35 -23.08
CA LEU A 33 4.47 -13.11 -24.33
C LEU A 33 5.90 -13.57 -24.59
N LEU A 34 6.89 -12.74 -24.29
CA LEU A 34 8.30 -13.11 -24.38
C LEU A 34 8.63 -14.32 -23.49
N ALA A 35 8.12 -14.34 -22.25
CA ALA A 35 8.28 -15.47 -21.34
C ALA A 35 7.68 -16.76 -21.94
N ALA A 36 6.51 -16.67 -22.57
CA ALA A 36 5.88 -17.79 -23.22
C ALA A 36 6.66 -18.28 -24.46
N VAL A 37 7.16 -17.36 -25.29
CA VAL A 37 8.03 -17.69 -26.44
C VAL A 37 9.32 -18.38 -25.99
N LEU A 38 10.01 -17.80 -25.02
CA LEU A 38 11.25 -18.39 -24.49
C LEU A 38 10.99 -19.78 -23.88
N THR A 39 9.85 -19.95 -23.20
CA THR A 39 9.49 -21.26 -22.66
C THR A 39 9.29 -22.28 -23.79
N ALA A 40 8.57 -21.93 -24.86
CA ALA A 40 8.36 -22.80 -26.01
C ALA A 40 9.70 -23.18 -26.69
N ILE A 41 10.58 -22.22 -26.90
CA ILE A 41 11.94 -22.45 -27.47
C ILE A 41 12.74 -23.39 -26.56
N PHE A 42 12.75 -23.18 -25.26
CA PHE A 42 13.54 -23.98 -24.32
C PHE A 42 12.99 -25.40 -24.12
N THR A 43 11.68 -25.60 -24.33
CA THR A 43 11.06 -26.92 -24.15
C THR A 43 10.74 -27.63 -25.46
N GLY A 44 11.02 -27.01 -26.61
CA GLY A 44 10.68 -27.56 -27.93
C GLY A 44 9.20 -27.61 -28.24
N GLY A 45 8.38 -26.77 -27.54
CA GLY A 45 6.93 -26.71 -27.71
C GLY A 45 6.51 -25.75 -28.83
N GLU A 46 5.29 -25.94 -29.30
CA GLU A 46 4.64 -25.00 -30.23
C GLU A 46 4.21 -23.72 -29.50
N PHE A 47 4.23 -22.61 -30.19
CA PHE A 47 3.80 -21.31 -29.66
C PHE A 47 2.85 -20.60 -30.63
N HIS A 48 1.65 -20.32 -30.17
CA HIS A 48 0.62 -19.60 -30.90
C HIS A 48 0.37 -18.23 -30.29
N VAL A 49 1.05 -17.19 -30.82
CA VAL A 49 1.07 -15.81 -30.26
C VAL A 49 -0.32 -15.28 -29.96
N LEU A 50 -1.22 -15.29 -30.95
CA LEU A 50 -2.55 -14.71 -30.81
C LEU A 50 -3.40 -15.46 -29.79
N ALA A 51 -3.41 -16.79 -29.85
CA ALA A 51 -4.16 -17.60 -28.89
C ALA A 51 -3.62 -17.45 -27.47
N THR A 52 -2.29 -17.39 -27.29
CA THR A 52 -1.68 -17.15 -25.98
C THR A 52 -2.03 -15.77 -25.45
N TYR A 53 -2.08 -14.76 -26.32
CA TYR A 53 -2.45 -13.41 -25.91
C TYR A 53 -3.92 -13.33 -25.50
N THR A 54 -4.85 -13.80 -26.35
CA THR A 54 -6.28 -13.65 -26.11
C THR A 54 -6.80 -14.59 -25.02
N GLU A 55 -6.46 -15.88 -25.09
CA GLU A 55 -7.06 -16.90 -24.21
C GLU A 55 -6.29 -17.10 -22.89
N VAL A 56 -4.96 -16.90 -22.91
CA VAL A 56 -4.16 -17.10 -21.69
C VAL A 56 -3.90 -15.77 -20.98
N PHE A 57 -3.26 -14.82 -21.66
CA PHE A 57 -2.90 -13.56 -21.02
C PHE A 57 -4.11 -12.74 -20.61
N MET A 58 -5.05 -12.47 -21.54
CA MET A 58 -6.22 -11.63 -21.26
C MET A 58 -7.15 -12.28 -20.25
N THR A 59 -7.34 -13.58 -20.29
CA THR A 59 -8.14 -14.32 -19.30
C THR A 59 -7.55 -14.21 -17.90
N ASN A 60 -6.24 -14.38 -17.75
CA ASN A 60 -5.57 -14.24 -16.46
C ASN A 60 -5.57 -12.79 -15.97
N MET A 61 -5.38 -11.81 -16.87
CA MET A 61 -5.49 -10.39 -16.54
C MET A 61 -6.89 -10.04 -16.06
N ALA A 62 -7.93 -10.46 -16.76
CA ALA A 62 -9.32 -10.26 -16.34
C ALA A 62 -9.62 -10.94 -14.99
N GLY A 63 -9.11 -12.14 -14.79
CA GLY A 63 -9.19 -12.85 -13.51
C GLY A 63 -8.50 -12.12 -12.35
N TYR A 64 -7.37 -11.49 -12.61
CA TYR A 64 -6.68 -10.66 -11.65
C TYR A 64 -7.53 -9.42 -11.29
N VAL A 65 -8.01 -8.70 -12.28
CA VAL A 65 -8.89 -7.52 -12.08
C VAL A 65 -10.12 -7.92 -11.29
N LYS A 66 -10.82 -8.99 -11.67
CA LYS A 66 -11.99 -9.52 -10.96
C LYS A 66 -11.68 -9.78 -9.47
N SER A 67 -10.53 -10.35 -9.17
CA SER A 67 -10.18 -10.75 -7.81
C SER A 67 -9.80 -9.58 -6.92
N TYR A 68 -9.13 -8.55 -7.46
CA TYR A 68 -8.48 -7.51 -6.66
C TYR A 68 -9.06 -6.11 -6.83
N PHE A 69 -9.86 -5.86 -7.88
CA PHE A 69 -10.46 -4.54 -8.11
C PHE A 69 -11.27 -4.01 -6.91
N PRO A 70 -12.09 -4.81 -6.20
CA PRO A 70 -12.81 -4.31 -5.02
C PRO A 70 -11.87 -3.78 -3.94
N PHE A 71 -10.72 -4.41 -3.72
CA PHE A 71 -9.73 -3.97 -2.74
C PHE A 71 -9.04 -2.68 -3.17
N PHE A 72 -8.66 -2.58 -4.44
CA PHE A 72 -8.08 -1.34 -4.98
C PHE A 72 -9.04 -0.17 -4.86
N LEU A 73 -10.29 -0.39 -5.27
CA LEU A 73 -11.31 0.65 -5.24
C LEU A 73 -11.59 1.11 -3.80
N LEU A 74 -11.91 0.17 -2.91
CA LEU A 74 -12.25 0.51 -1.53
C LEU A 74 -11.05 1.03 -0.75
N GLY A 75 -9.87 0.49 -0.97
CA GLY A 75 -8.63 0.99 -0.37
C GLY A 75 -8.30 2.42 -0.83
N ALA A 76 -8.47 2.71 -2.12
CA ALA A 76 -8.29 4.07 -2.65
C ALA A 76 -9.32 5.05 -2.06
N ILE A 77 -10.61 4.66 -2.00
CA ILE A 77 -11.66 5.47 -1.38
C ILE A 77 -11.34 5.70 0.09
N PHE A 78 -11.00 4.64 0.84
CA PHE A 78 -10.65 4.74 2.26
C PHE A 78 -9.47 5.69 2.47
N GLY A 79 -8.40 5.53 1.68
CA GLY A 79 -7.26 6.44 1.71
C GLY A 79 -7.63 7.89 1.45
N THR A 80 -8.43 8.13 0.40
CA THR A 80 -8.88 9.48 0.01
C THR A 80 -9.74 10.13 1.11
N VAL A 81 -10.68 9.41 1.71
CA VAL A 81 -11.51 9.99 2.79
C VAL A 81 -10.71 10.21 4.08
N MET A 82 -9.73 9.35 4.38
CA MET A 82 -8.80 9.54 5.50
C MET A 82 -7.93 10.79 5.32
N ASP A 83 -7.48 11.06 4.09
CA ASP A 83 -6.70 12.24 3.74
C ASP A 83 -7.55 13.51 3.80
N GLN A 84 -8.65 13.54 3.06
CA GLN A 84 -9.55 14.72 2.97
C GLN A 84 -10.19 15.11 4.31
N SER A 85 -10.42 14.14 5.21
CA SER A 85 -10.91 14.42 6.57
C SER A 85 -9.83 15.01 7.48
N GLY A 86 -8.55 14.96 7.09
CA GLY A 86 -7.40 15.27 7.93
C GLY A 86 -7.08 14.16 8.95
N SER A 87 -7.75 13.00 8.88
CA SER A 87 -7.55 11.92 9.86
C SER A 87 -6.15 11.31 9.77
N ALA A 88 -5.61 11.13 8.57
CA ALA A 88 -4.24 10.65 8.38
C ALA A 88 -3.23 11.62 9.00
N MET A 89 -3.43 12.92 8.79
CA MET A 89 -2.61 13.99 9.36
C MET A 89 -2.69 14.03 10.90
N ALA A 90 -3.90 13.90 11.47
CA ALA A 90 -4.11 13.90 12.92
C ALA A 90 -3.42 12.71 13.62
N ILE A 91 -3.42 11.53 12.99
CA ILE A 91 -2.69 10.36 13.48
C ILE A 91 -1.18 10.63 13.48
N ALA A 92 -0.66 11.19 12.41
CA ALA A 92 0.75 11.52 12.28
C ALA A 92 1.18 12.55 13.33
N ASP A 93 0.42 13.64 13.45
CA ASP A 93 0.69 14.74 14.37
C ASP A 93 0.76 14.23 15.82
N PHE A 94 -0.19 13.41 16.23
CA PHE A 94 -0.19 12.79 17.55
C PHE A 94 1.06 11.92 17.80
N ILE A 95 1.48 11.14 16.81
CA ILE A 95 2.68 10.29 16.93
C ILE A 95 3.93 11.16 17.08
N PHE A 96 4.01 12.25 16.32
CA PHE A 96 5.13 13.19 16.40
C PHE A 96 5.21 13.89 17.76
N ASP A 97 4.08 14.35 18.28
CA ASP A 97 4.02 14.99 19.60
C ASP A 97 4.42 14.05 20.73
N LYS A 98 4.00 12.79 20.67
CA LYS A 98 4.26 11.80 21.73
C LYS A 98 5.70 11.28 21.74
N LEU A 99 6.33 11.14 20.59
CA LEU A 99 7.72 10.61 20.52
C LEU A 99 8.78 11.61 20.92
N GLY A 100 8.49 12.92 20.79
CA GLY A 100 9.39 13.99 21.22
C GLY A 100 10.62 14.16 20.31
N LYS A 101 11.50 15.09 20.73
CA LYS A 101 12.73 15.44 20.00
C LYS A 101 13.75 14.30 20.03
N GLY A 102 14.49 14.15 18.92
CA GLY A 102 15.55 13.14 18.75
C GLY A 102 15.04 11.80 18.24
N LYS A 103 13.72 11.66 17.98
CA LYS A 103 13.10 10.44 17.44
C LYS A 103 12.32 10.70 16.15
N GLU A 104 12.68 11.73 15.42
CA GLU A 104 11.95 12.21 14.23
C GLU A 104 11.87 11.14 13.15
N ALA A 105 12.97 10.43 12.90
CA ALA A 105 12.97 9.31 11.94
C ALA A 105 12.03 8.18 12.37
N LEU A 106 12.04 7.81 13.65
CA LEU A 106 11.13 6.81 14.20
C LEU A 106 9.67 7.27 14.09
N ALA A 107 9.40 8.54 14.36
CA ALA A 107 8.06 9.12 14.29
C ALA A 107 7.49 9.04 12.87
N VAL A 108 8.29 9.38 11.85
CA VAL A 108 7.91 9.22 10.44
C VAL A 108 7.60 7.76 10.10
N VAL A 109 8.49 6.84 10.49
CA VAL A 109 8.29 5.40 10.25
C VAL A 109 7.00 4.89 10.89
N LEU A 110 6.75 5.22 12.16
CA LEU A 110 5.56 4.76 12.88
C LEU A 110 4.28 5.41 12.36
N ALA A 111 4.31 6.69 12.00
CA ALA A 111 3.16 7.35 11.40
C ALA A 111 2.77 6.70 10.08
N CYS A 112 3.74 6.46 9.19
CA CYS A 112 3.52 5.71 7.96
C CYS A 112 3.00 4.29 8.24
N ALA A 113 3.58 3.59 9.22
CA ALA A 113 3.20 2.23 9.56
C ALA A 113 1.75 2.13 10.02
N VAL A 114 1.31 3.00 10.93
CA VAL A 114 -0.06 3.00 11.48
C VAL A 114 -1.08 3.27 10.37
N ILE A 115 -0.83 4.29 9.55
CA ILE A 115 -1.74 4.68 8.48
C ILE A 115 -1.83 3.57 7.42
N THR A 116 -0.69 3.02 6.99
CA THR A 116 -0.64 1.96 5.98
C THR A 116 -1.24 0.66 6.48
N TYR A 117 -0.98 0.30 7.74
CA TYR A 117 -1.57 -0.90 8.36
C TYR A 117 -3.09 -0.82 8.41
N GLY A 118 -3.64 0.39 8.60
CA GLY A 118 -5.08 0.63 8.56
C GLY A 118 -5.74 0.46 7.18
N GLY A 119 -4.96 0.21 6.13
CA GLY A 119 -5.48 0.02 4.77
C GLY A 119 -5.42 1.26 3.89
N VAL A 120 -4.86 2.36 4.39
CA VAL A 120 -4.61 3.54 3.56
C VAL A 120 -3.51 3.22 2.55
N SER A 121 -3.74 3.61 1.30
CA SER A 121 -2.72 3.43 0.24
C SER A 121 -1.39 4.05 0.65
N LEU A 122 -0.31 3.35 0.35
CA LEU A 122 1.05 3.80 0.60
C LEU A 122 1.35 5.19 0.01
N PHE A 123 0.79 5.50 -1.16
CA PHE A 123 0.98 6.82 -1.79
C PHE A 123 0.30 7.91 -0.98
N VAL A 124 -0.95 7.69 -0.54
CA VAL A 124 -1.67 8.63 0.32
C VAL A 124 -0.94 8.81 1.65
N ALA A 125 -0.47 7.73 2.27
CA ALA A 125 0.34 7.81 3.49
C ALA A 125 1.63 8.61 3.27
N ALA A 126 2.33 8.39 2.16
CA ALA A 126 3.53 9.14 1.82
C ALA A 126 3.26 10.63 1.63
N PHE A 127 2.21 11.00 0.89
CA PHE A 127 1.83 12.41 0.68
C PHE A 127 1.40 13.10 1.96
N ALA A 128 0.67 12.42 2.83
CA ALA A 128 0.25 12.99 4.12
C ALA A 128 1.42 13.19 5.08
N ILE A 129 2.38 12.26 5.11
CA ILE A 129 3.50 12.28 6.06
C ILE A 129 4.67 13.13 5.57
N TYR A 130 4.90 13.19 4.26
CA TYR A 130 6.06 13.89 3.69
C TYR A 130 6.17 15.35 4.15
N PRO A 131 5.12 16.20 4.07
CA PRO A 131 5.23 17.61 4.48
C PRO A 131 5.60 17.76 5.95
N ILE A 132 5.00 16.94 6.83
CA ILE A 132 5.28 16.98 8.27
C ILE A 132 6.68 16.46 8.55
N GLY A 133 7.05 15.34 7.95
CA GLY A 133 8.37 14.76 8.07
C GLY A 133 9.47 15.70 7.62
N ALA A 134 9.25 16.47 6.54
CA ALA A 134 10.17 17.49 6.05
C ALA A 134 10.38 18.62 7.07
N VAL A 135 9.29 19.14 7.66
CA VAL A 135 9.38 20.15 8.73
C VAL A 135 10.13 19.61 9.95
N LEU A 136 9.86 18.37 10.36
CA LEU A 136 10.54 17.74 11.49
C LEU A 136 12.03 17.56 11.23
N PHE A 137 12.38 17.01 10.06
CA PHE A 137 13.78 16.80 9.66
C PHE A 137 14.55 18.10 9.58
N ARG A 138 13.92 19.16 9.05
CA ARG A 138 14.53 20.50 9.00
C ARG A 138 14.78 21.05 10.41
N LYS A 139 13.79 20.95 11.32
CA LYS A 139 13.94 21.39 12.72
C LYS A 139 15.03 20.61 13.47
N ALA A 140 15.19 19.33 13.16
CA ALA A 140 16.17 18.45 13.78
C ALA A 140 17.55 18.49 13.09
N GLY A 141 17.69 19.20 11.97
CA GLY A 141 18.91 19.21 11.16
C GLY A 141 19.24 17.88 10.50
N ILE A 142 18.24 16.98 10.32
CA ILE A 142 18.42 15.68 9.68
C ILE A 142 18.45 15.86 8.17
N PRO A 143 19.41 15.24 7.44
CA PRO A 143 19.46 15.34 5.99
C PRO A 143 18.19 14.84 5.33
N LYS A 144 17.57 15.69 4.48
CA LYS A 144 16.28 15.43 3.82
C LYS A 144 16.27 14.11 3.04
N ARG A 145 17.41 13.71 2.47
CA ARG A 145 17.54 12.47 1.67
C ARG A 145 17.17 11.19 2.42
N PHE A 146 17.13 11.20 3.75
CA PHE A 146 16.69 10.04 4.54
C PHE A 146 15.17 9.97 4.74
N LEU A 147 14.44 11.04 4.47
CA LEU A 147 12.99 11.07 4.64
C LEU A 147 12.25 10.04 3.77
N PRO A 148 12.56 9.89 2.45
CA PRO A 148 11.97 8.81 1.65
C PRO A 148 12.27 7.41 2.20
N GLY A 149 13.47 7.19 2.74
CA GLY A 149 13.84 5.92 3.36
C GLY A 149 13.02 5.61 4.63
N CYS A 150 12.71 6.62 5.43
CA CYS A 150 11.83 6.46 6.59
C CYS A 150 10.38 6.15 6.17
N ILE A 151 9.86 6.86 5.17
CA ILE A 151 8.53 6.60 4.61
C ILE A 151 8.49 5.18 4.03
N ALA A 152 9.51 4.79 3.26
CA ALA A 152 9.60 3.46 2.68
C ALA A 152 9.63 2.36 3.75
N LEU A 153 10.42 2.51 4.80
CA LEU A 153 10.45 1.54 5.90
C LEU A 153 9.09 1.42 6.58
N GLY A 154 8.38 2.52 6.83
CA GLY A 154 7.07 2.51 7.47
C GLY A 154 5.94 1.99 6.58
N ALA A 155 5.88 2.43 5.33
CA ALA A 155 4.74 2.17 4.45
C ALA A 155 4.94 0.99 3.49
N PHE A 156 6.18 0.65 3.09
CA PHE A 156 6.44 -0.28 1.99
C PHE A 156 6.96 -1.66 2.43
N THR A 157 7.37 -1.84 3.69
CA THR A 157 8.02 -3.07 4.12
C THR A 157 7.10 -3.91 5.02
N PHE A 158 7.41 -4.00 6.30
CA PHE A 158 6.77 -4.88 7.26
C PHE A 158 5.25 -4.69 7.37
N THR A 159 4.76 -3.47 7.17
CA THR A 159 3.33 -3.14 7.24
C THR A 159 2.53 -3.69 6.06
N MET A 160 3.14 -3.83 4.91
CA MET A 160 2.47 -4.35 3.72
C MET A 160 2.52 -5.86 3.60
N THR A 161 3.62 -6.48 4.08
CA THR A 161 3.95 -7.87 3.74
C THR A 161 3.96 -8.80 4.94
N ALA A 162 4.25 -8.30 6.14
CA ALA A 162 4.57 -9.16 7.27
C ALA A 162 3.58 -9.08 8.43
N ILE A 163 3.07 -7.89 8.78
CA ILE A 163 2.13 -7.76 9.89
C ILE A 163 0.81 -8.46 9.53
N PRO A 164 0.35 -9.44 10.34
CA PRO A 164 -0.92 -10.11 10.09
C PRO A 164 -2.09 -9.13 10.12
N GLY A 165 -3.06 -9.33 9.22
CA GLY A 165 -4.28 -8.52 9.17
C GLY A 165 -4.20 -7.29 8.28
N THR A 166 -3.05 -6.94 7.74
CA THR A 166 -2.95 -5.80 6.82
C THR A 166 -3.76 -6.07 5.54
N PRO A 167 -4.63 -5.12 5.12
CA PRO A 167 -5.43 -5.26 3.91
C PRO A 167 -4.65 -4.92 2.64
N GLN A 168 -3.35 -4.74 2.74
CA GLN A 168 -2.51 -4.38 1.60
C GLN A 168 -2.40 -5.52 0.60
N ILE A 169 -2.20 -5.16 -0.66
CA ILE A 169 -2.26 -6.08 -1.80
C ILE A 169 -1.22 -7.21 -1.70
N GLN A 170 -0.04 -6.93 -1.18
CA GLN A 170 1.03 -7.91 -1.00
C GLN A 170 0.64 -9.03 -0.03
N ASN A 171 -0.27 -8.74 0.89
CA ASN A 171 -0.81 -9.71 1.84
C ASN A 171 -2.09 -10.38 1.33
N THR A 172 -2.83 -9.73 0.42
CA THR A 172 -4.10 -10.27 -0.12
C THR A 172 -3.91 -11.14 -1.36
N ILE A 173 -2.90 -10.87 -2.20
CA ILE A 173 -2.62 -11.69 -3.40
C ILE A 173 -2.40 -13.17 -3.07
N PRO A 174 -1.58 -13.56 -2.09
CA PRO A 174 -1.33 -14.95 -1.76
C PRO A 174 -2.58 -15.73 -1.32
N MET A 175 -3.59 -15.06 -0.75
CA MET A 175 -4.79 -15.71 -0.23
C MET A 175 -5.45 -16.64 -1.26
N LYS A 176 -5.58 -16.18 -2.50
CA LYS A 176 -6.21 -16.95 -3.58
C LYS A 176 -5.42 -18.21 -3.95
N TYR A 177 -4.08 -18.14 -3.91
CA TYR A 177 -3.20 -19.23 -4.35
C TYR A 177 -2.94 -20.26 -3.25
N PHE A 178 -2.96 -19.84 -2.00
CA PHE A 178 -2.64 -20.70 -0.84
C PHE A 178 -3.87 -21.05 0.00
N GLY A 179 -5.07 -20.58 -0.36
CA GLY A 179 -6.30 -20.82 0.42
C GLY A 179 -6.22 -20.25 1.84
N THR A 180 -5.51 -19.14 2.00
CA THR A 180 -5.28 -18.49 3.29
C THR A 180 -6.11 -17.22 3.45
N ASP A 181 -5.96 -16.53 4.57
CA ASP A 181 -6.48 -15.18 4.79
C ASP A 181 -5.36 -14.21 5.18
N VAL A 182 -5.69 -12.94 5.37
CA VAL A 182 -4.72 -11.90 5.74
C VAL A 182 -4.05 -12.11 7.12
N PHE A 183 -4.57 -13.01 7.94
CA PHE A 183 -4.01 -13.38 9.25
C PHE A 183 -3.22 -14.69 9.22
N ALA A 184 -2.89 -15.20 8.04
CA ALA A 184 -2.11 -16.43 7.91
C ALA A 184 -0.72 -16.28 8.54
N ALA A 185 -0.22 -17.38 9.12
CA ALA A 185 1.11 -17.47 9.74
C ALA A 185 1.44 -16.29 10.70
N PRO A 186 0.59 -15.94 11.69
CA PRO A 186 0.71 -14.70 12.45
C PRO A 186 2.02 -14.61 13.23
N VAL A 187 2.50 -15.70 13.79
CA VAL A 187 3.76 -15.71 14.57
C VAL A 187 4.97 -15.41 13.68
N LEU A 188 5.06 -16.08 12.54
CA LEU A 188 6.15 -15.84 11.57
C LEU A 188 6.08 -14.41 11.01
N GLY A 189 4.87 -13.94 10.72
CA GLY A 189 4.64 -12.57 10.25
C GLY A 189 5.11 -11.52 11.26
N ILE A 190 4.78 -11.69 12.55
CA ILE A 190 5.22 -10.77 13.59
C ILE A 190 6.75 -10.81 13.75
N ILE A 191 7.37 -11.99 13.75
CA ILE A 191 8.83 -12.11 13.83
C ILE A 191 9.48 -11.41 12.64
N ALA A 192 9.01 -11.66 11.44
CA ALA A 192 9.52 -11.01 10.22
C ALA A 192 9.35 -9.48 10.28
N ALA A 193 8.19 -8.99 10.73
CA ALA A 193 7.92 -7.58 10.91
C ALA A 193 8.89 -6.92 11.89
N LEU A 194 9.15 -7.57 13.03
CA LEU A 194 10.11 -7.08 14.03
C LEU A 194 11.54 -7.03 13.47
N ILE A 195 11.97 -8.06 12.76
CA ILE A 195 13.30 -8.09 12.13
C ILE A 195 13.43 -6.94 11.12
N MET A 196 12.45 -6.76 10.23
CA MET A 196 12.46 -5.68 9.24
C MET A 196 12.43 -4.31 9.89
N PHE A 197 11.54 -4.10 10.88
CA PHE A 197 11.43 -2.83 11.58
C PHE A 197 12.71 -2.49 12.35
N ILE A 198 13.20 -3.38 13.20
CA ILE A 198 14.38 -3.15 14.04
C ILE A 198 15.62 -3.01 13.15
N GLY A 199 15.83 -3.92 12.21
CA GLY A 199 16.96 -3.87 11.28
C GLY A 199 16.96 -2.60 10.43
N GLY A 200 15.80 -2.24 9.88
CA GLY A 200 15.62 -1.00 9.12
C GLY A 200 15.86 0.25 9.97
N MET A 201 15.35 0.30 11.21
CA MET A 201 15.57 1.41 12.11
C MET A 201 17.03 1.55 12.54
N ILE A 202 17.71 0.45 12.83
CA ILE A 202 19.15 0.46 13.15
C ILE A 202 19.92 1.00 11.96
N TRP A 203 19.65 0.51 10.77
CA TRP A 203 20.31 0.96 9.55
C TRP A 203 20.08 2.44 9.27
N LEU A 204 18.83 2.92 9.29
CA LEU A 204 18.48 4.31 9.05
C LEU A 204 19.11 5.25 10.09
N THR A 205 18.95 4.93 11.39
CA THR A 205 19.47 5.79 12.46
C THR A 205 21.00 5.85 12.46
N THR A 206 21.67 4.74 12.15
CA THR A 206 23.14 4.72 12.01
C THR A 206 23.59 5.59 10.84
N ARG A 207 22.92 5.49 9.70
CA ARG A 207 23.25 6.31 8.51
C ARG A 207 22.98 7.80 8.76
N ILE A 208 21.85 8.13 9.39
CA ILE A 208 21.52 9.51 9.77
C ILE A 208 22.60 10.07 10.70
N LYS A 209 22.92 9.36 11.79
CA LYS A 209 23.96 9.80 12.75
C LYS A 209 25.32 10.00 12.07
N HIS A 210 25.71 9.09 11.18
CA HIS A 210 26.96 9.18 10.44
C HIS A 210 27.00 10.39 9.49
N ALA A 211 25.91 10.68 8.80
CA ALA A 211 25.78 11.84 7.92
C ALA A 211 25.86 13.17 8.73
N MET A 212 25.09 13.24 9.82
CA MET A 212 25.12 14.42 10.71
C MET A 212 26.51 14.63 11.35
N ALA A 213 27.21 13.56 11.73
CA ALA A 213 28.58 13.64 12.26
C ALA A 213 29.60 14.16 11.23
N LYS A 214 29.31 14.00 9.93
CA LYS A 214 30.08 14.59 8.82
C LYS A 214 29.70 16.05 8.52
N GLY A 215 28.81 16.65 9.30
CA GLY A 215 28.33 18.01 9.10
C GLY A 215 27.20 18.13 8.05
N GLU A 216 26.62 17.02 7.60
CA GLU A 216 25.51 17.07 6.67
C GLU A 216 24.23 17.46 7.41
N GLY A 217 23.65 18.61 7.05
CA GLY A 217 22.37 19.09 7.57
C GLY A 217 21.21 18.77 6.61
N TYR A 218 20.06 19.41 6.86
CA TYR A 218 18.87 19.23 6.03
C TYR A 218 19.11 19.54 4.54
N GLY A 219 19.98 20.48 4.25
CA GLY A 219 20.29 21.00 2.92
C GLY A 219 19.42 22.22 2.55
N ASP A 220 19.89 22.97 1.54
CA ASP A 220 19.14 24.07 0.97
C ASP A 220 18.27 23.57 -0.18
N HIS A 221 16.96 23.78 -0.05
CA HIS A 221 15.96 23.39 -1.05
C HIS A 221 15.14 24.63 -1.43
N PRO A 222 15.65 25.47 -2.35
CA PRO A 222 15.08 26.80 -2.66
C PRO A 222 13.64 26.73 -3.22
N ASN A 223 13.26 25.61 -3.83
CA ASN A 223 11.91 25.41 -4.39
C ASN A 223 10.96 24.67 -3.44
N GLU A 224 11.37 24.43 -2.18
CA GLU A 224 10.55 23.74 -1.22
C GLU A 224 9.62 24.73 -0.51
N THR A 225 8.36 24.75 -0.88
CA THR A 225 7.30 25.36 -0.09
C THR A 225 6.91 24.37 1.00
N LEU A 226 7.48 24.51 2.20
CA LEU A 226 7.01 23.76 3.36
C LEU A 226 5.57 24.17 3.62
N ALA A 227 4.63 23.25 3.42
CA ALA A 227 3.23 23.49 3.69
C ALA A 227 3.07 23.97 5.14
N GLN A 228 2.44 25.10 5.35
CA GLN A 228 1.94 25.49 6.65
C GLN A 228 0.81 24.53 6.98
N ILE A 229 1.09 23.57 7.87
CA ILE A 229 0.10 22.62 8.33
C ILE A 229 -0.85 23.37 9.22
N ASP A 230 -2.08 23.53 8.80
CA ASP A 230 -3.15 24.09 9.64
C ASP A 230 -3.60 23.04 10.66
N HIS A 231 -2.93 23.05 11.82
CA HIS A 231 -3.26 22.16 12.94
C HIS A 231 -4.61 22.49 13.58
N SER A 232 -5.18 23.70 13.33
CA SER A 232 -6.39 24.17 13.99
C SER A 232 -7.65 23.40 13.58
N ASN A 233 -7.60 22.72 12.45
CA ASN A 233 -8.76 22.08 11.82
C ASN A 233 -8.66 20.55 11.72
N LEU A 234 -7.72 19.93 12.41
CA LEU A 234 -7.57 18.46 12.42
C LEU A 234 -8.63 17.81 13.35
N PRO A 235 -9.10 16.59 13.01
CA PRO A 235 -9.91 15.80 13.93
C PRO A 235 -9.08 15.38 15.15
N SER A 236 -9.75 15.01 16.25
CA SER A 236 -9.04 14.44 17.39
C SER A 236 -8.39 13.09 17.00
N PHE A 237 -7.26 12.75 17.63
CA PHE A 237 -6.62 11.45 17.41
C PHE A 237 -7.58 10.28 17.57
N GLY A 238 -8.46 10.31 18.60
CA GLY A 238 -9.44 9.27 18.86
C GLY A 238 -10.40 9.07 17.68
N THR A 239 -10.95 10.15 17.14
CA THR A 239 -11.86 10.07 15.98
C THR A 239 -11.14 9.66 14.70
N ALA A 240 -9.86 9.98 14.58
CA ALA A 240 -9.05 9.62 13.42
C ALA A 240 -8.63 8.15 13.40
N ILE A 241 -8.32 7.56 14.57
CA ILE A 241 -7.80 6.20 14.68
C ILE A 241 -8.90 5.13 14.70
N ILE A 242 -10.11 5.47 15.17
CA ILE A 242 -11.23 4.52 15.28
C ILE A 242 -11.54 3.82 13.93
N PRO A 243 -11.65 4.50 12.78
CA PRO A 243 -11.87 3.83 11.50
C PRO A 243 -10.77 2.81 11.15
N VAL A 244 -9.52 3.13 11.44
CA VAL A 244 -8.37 2.23 11.21
C VAL A 244 -8.50 0.96 12.05
N ILE A 245 -8.76 1.12 13.35
CA ILE A 245 -8.99 0.00 14.27
C ILE A 245 -10.22 -0.81 13.82
N ALA A 246 -11.29 -0.15 13.40
CA ALA A 246 -12.50 -0.81 12.94
C ALA A 246 -12.25 -1.70 11.72
N VAL A 247 -11.47 -1.26 10.74
CA VAL A 247 -11.10 -2.10 9.60
C VAL A 247 -10.41 -3.39 10.07
N ILE A 248 -9.47 -3.28 10.99
CA ILE A 248 -8.73 -4.44 11.50
C ILE A 248 -9.63 -5.39 12.29
N VAL A 249 -10.41 -4.84 13.23
CA VAL A 249 -11.28 -5.64 14.11
C VAL A 249 -12.42 -6.30 13.32
N VAL A 250 -13.09 -5.56 12.44
CA VAL A 250 -14.18 -6.11 11.63
C VAL A 250 -13.64 -7.21 10.70
N ASN A 251 -12.50 -6.97 10.05
CA ASN A 251 -11.87 -7.98 9.21
C ASN A 251 -11.51 -9.24 10.02
N PHE A 252 -10.92 -9.08 11.20
CA PHE A 252 -10.58 -10.20 12.09
C PHE A 252 -11.83 -10.97 12.52
N VAL A 253 -12.84 -10.28 13.01
CA VAL A 253 -14.08 -10.91 13.49
C VAL A 253 -14.79 -11.66 12.36
N LEU A 254 -14.90 -11.05 11.20
CA LEU A 254 -15.53 -11.72 10.04
C LEU A 254 -14.71 -12.92 9.57
N SER A 255 -13.39 -12.79 9.43
CA SER A 255 -12.53 -13.85 8.90
C SER A 255 -12.36 -15.02 9.87
N LYS A 256 -12.25 -14.77 11.18
CA LYS A 256 -11.90 -15.79 12.16
C LYS A 256 -13.06 -16.27 13.02
N VAL A 257 -14.13 -15.50 13.14
CA VAL A 257 -15.28 -15.86 13.97
C VAL A 257 -16.51 -16.09 13.11
N VAL A 258 -16.97 -15.11 12.36
CA VAL A 258 -18.27 -15.19 11.67
C VAL A 258 -18.26 -16.21 10.55
N PHE A 259 -17.30 -16.12 9.62
CA PHE A 259 -17.26 -17.04 8.47
C PHE A 259 -16.75 -18.44 8.82
N VAL A 260 -15.96 -18.59 9.89
CA VAL A 260 -15.52 -19.89 10.40
C VAL A 260 -16.67 -20.61 11.13
N ALA A 261 -17.48 -19.88 11.91
CA ALA A 261 -18.64 -20.42 12.60
C ALA A 261 -19.88 -20.54 11.71
N ALA A 262 -19.82 -20.03 10.47
CA ALA A 262 -20.94 -20.06 9.55
C ALA A 262 -21.25 -21.50 9.14
N ASN A 263 -22.51 -21.89 9.26
CA ASN A 263 -22.97 -23.19 8.77
C ASN A 263 -22.82 -23.25 7.23
N ALA A 264 -22.11 -24.25 6.73
CA ALA A 264 -21.86 -24.45 5.30
C ALA A 264 -23.15 -24.45 4.48
N ASP A 265 -24.22 -25.04 5.02
CA ASP A 265 -25.53 -25.15 4.35
C ASP A 265 -26.12 -23.77 3.99
N LYS A 266 -25.86 -22.74 4.83
CA LYS A 266 -26.34 -21.39 4.57
C LYS A 266 -25.70 -20.75 3.33
N TYR A 267 -24.54 -21.22 2.95
CA TYR A 267 -23.77 -20.72 1.81
C TYR A 267 -23.68 -21.71 0.65
N ALA A 268 -24.43 -22.83 0.69
CA ALA A 268 -24.49 -23.84 -0.37
C ALA A 268 -24.86 -23.27 -1.74
N TYR A 269 -25.55 -22.13 -1.79
CA TYR A 269 -25.91 -21.45 -3.03
C TYR A 269 -24.68 -21.00 -3.84
N LEU A 270 -23.51 -20.88 -3.20
CA LEU A 270 -22.27 -20.50 -3.86
C LEU A 270 -21.71 -21.60 -4.77
N GLU A 271 -22.01 -22.88 -4.47
CA GLU A 271 -21.50 -24.03 -5.23
C GLU A 271 -22.20 -24.16 -6.59
N GLY A 272 -23.42 -23.62 -6.70
CA GLY A 272 -24.21 -23.63 -7.94
C GLY A 272 -23.91 -22.45 -8.87
N LYS A 273 -24.47 -22.58 -10.13
CA LYS A 273 -24.45 -21.44 -11.07
C LYS A 273 -25.23 -20.25 -10.48
N PRO A 274 -24.80 -19.01 -10.69
CA PRO A 274 -23.67 -18.57 -11.54
C PRO A 274 -22.35 -18.51 -10.82
N TYR A 275 -22.26 -18.81 -9.50
CA TYR A 275 -21.10 -18.48 -8.68
C TYR A 275 -19.98 -19.51 -8.80
N ASN A 276 -20.27 -20.81 -8.79
CA ASN A 276 -19.32 -21.93 -8.89
C ASN A 276 -18.12 -21.77 -7.98
N THR A 277 -18.35 -21.48 -6.70
CA THR A 277 -17.32 -21.23 -5.69
C THR A 277 -17.78 -21.74 -4.32
N GLU A 278 -16.92 -21.72 -3.34
CA GLU A 278 -17.21 -22.08 -1.95
C GLU A 278 -16.95 -20.90 -1.01
N LEU A 279 -17.58 -20.95 0.18
CA LEU A 279 -17.37 -19.92 1.21
C LEU A 279 -15.89 -19.76 1.57
N SER A 280 -15.16 -20.86 1.67
CA SER A 280 -13.73 -20.90 1.94
C SER A 280 -12.89 -20.00 1.02
N HIS A 281 -13.28 -19.93 -0.27
CA HIS A 281 -12.58 -19.16 -1.29
C HIS A 281 -12.93 -17.67 -1.29
N VAL A 282 -14.10 -17.30 -0.77
CA VAL A 282 -14.58 -15.90 -0.81
C VAL A 282 -14.61 -15.22 0.57
N ALA A 283 -14.59 -15.97 1.65
CA ALA A 283 -14.73 -15.45 3.01
C ALA A 283 -13.72 -14.34 3.35
N GLY A 284 -12.43 -14.55 3.04
CA GLY A 284 -11.39 -13.55 3.27
C GLY A 284 -11.60 -12.28 2.46
N THR A 285 -12.03 -12.43 1.20
CA THR A 285 -12.37 -11.30 0.32
C THR A 285 -13.56 -10.52 0.86
N TRP A 286 -14.62 -11.19 1.26
CA TRP A 286 -15.82 -10.56 1.81
C TRP A 286 -15.55 -9.87 3.13
N ALA A 287 -14.80 -10.50 4.02
CA ALA A 287 -14.41 -9.90 5.29
C ALA A 287 -13.69 -8.57 5.10
N LEU A 288 -12.75 -8.54 4.17
CA LEU A 288 -11.97 -7.34 3.90
C LEU A 288 -12.80 -6.24 3.21
N VAL A 289 -13.64 -6.60 2.24
CA VAL A 289 -14.55 -5.65 1.57
C VAL A 289 -15.49 -5.00 2.59
N ILE A 290 -16.14 -5.80 3.44
CA ILE A 290 -17.04 -5.30 4.49
C ILE A 290 -16.28 -4.41 5.48
N ALA A 291 -15.10 -4.82 5.90
CA ALA A 291 -14.27 -4.06 6.83
C ALA A 291 -13.91 -2.67 6.27
N LEU A 292 -13.49 -2.60 4.99
CA LEU A 292 -13.18 -1.33 4.33
C LEU A 292 -14.42 -0.44 4.19
N ILE A 293 -15.58 -1.00 3.83
CA ILE A 293 -16.83 -0.25 3.77
C ILE A 293 -17.18 0.34 5.14
N VAL A 294 -17.08 -0.46 6.21
CA VAL A 294 -17.31 0.02 7.58
C VAL A 294 -16.33 1.13 7.95
N GLY A 295 -15.05 0.97 7.62
CA GLY A 295 -14.03 2.00 7.82
C GLY A 295 -14.37 3.31 7.11
N ILE A 296 -14.73 3.25 5.82
CA ILE A 296 -15.15 4.41 5.02
C ILE A 296 -16.35 5.12 5.67
N LEU A 297 -17.39 4.36 6.03
CA LEU A 297 -18.59 4.90 6.66
C LEU A 297 -18.27 5.61 7.98
N LEU A 298 -17.40 5.03 8.82
CA LEU A 298 -16.98 5.64 10.08
C LEU A 298 -16.22 6.95 9.85
N VAL A 299 -15.29 7.00 8.88
CA VAL A 299 -14.59 8.25 8.54
C VAL A 299 -15.59 9.32 8.14
N VAL A 300 -16.55 8.98 7.26
CA VAL A 300 -17.56 9.93 6.76
C VAL A 300 -18.47 10.40 7.90
N ILE A 301 -18.95 9.49 8.74
CA ILE A 301 -19.85 9.83 9.86
C ILE A 301 -19.13 10.75 10.86
N PHE A 302 -17.93 10.41 11.29
CA PHE A 302 -17.20 11.20 12.28
C PHE A 302 -16.73 12.56 11.74
N ASN A 303 -16.55 12.67 10.43
CA ASN A 303 -16.05 13.88 9.80
C ASN A 303 -17.06 14.52 8.83
N ALA A 304 -18.36 14.23 8.95
CA ALA A 304 -19.41 14.70 8.03
C ALA A 304 -19.39 16.23 7.81
N LYS A 305 -19.08 17.00 8.87
CA LYS A 305 -19.00 18.46 8.81
C LYS A 305 -17.82 18.96 7.95
N ARG A 306 -16.76 18.14 7.79
CA ARG A 306 -15.53 18.47 7.04
C ARG A 306 -15.72 18.21 5.55
N PHE A 307 -16.57 17.26 5.20
CA PHE A 307 -16.90 16.90 3.81
C PHE A 307 -17.96 17.81 3.15
N LYS A 308 -18.45 18.87 3.80
CA LYS A 308 -19.55 19.71 3.29
C LYS A 308 -19.37 20.31 1.88
N LYS A 309 -18.13 20.31 1.34
CA LYS A 309 -17.87 20.76 -0.02
C LYS A 309 -17.35 19.66 -0.97
N GLY A 310 -17.01 18.48 -0.48
CA GLY A 310 -16.15 17.54 -1.20
C GLY A 310 -16.68 16.14 -1.49
N ILE A 311 -17.78 15.65 -0.88
CA ILE A 311 -18.25 14.26 -1.15
C ILE A 311 -18.63 14.07 -2.63
N VAL A 312 -19.13 15.11 -3.28
CA VAL A 312 -19.47 15.06 -4.72
C VAL A 312 -18.21 15.01 -5.61
N GLU A 313 -17.07 15.50 -5.11
CA GLU A 313 -15.79 15.47 -5.86
C GLU A 313 -15.06 14.12 -5.74
N ILE A 314 -15.31 13.34 -4.71
CA ILE A 314 -14.74 11.98 -4.57
C ILE A 314 -15.18 11.06 -5.72
N GLY A 315 -16.38 11.27 -6.26
CA GLY A 315 -16.90 10.54 -7.41
C GLY A 315 -16.53 11.16 -8.76
N ARG A 316 -16.00 12.38 -8.77
CA ARG A 316 -15.52 13.03 -10.00
C ARG A 316 -14.01 12.82 -10.05
N ALA A 317 -13.57 11.86 -10.86
CA ALA A 317 -12.17 11.78 -11.24
C ALA A 317 -11.75 13.14 -11.82
N HIS A 318 -10.97 13.92 -11.09
CA HIS A 318 -10.31 15.10 -11.63
C HIS A 318 -9.20 14.63 -12.57
N PRO A 319 -9.36 14.76 -13.90
CA PRO A 319 -8.33 14.28 -14.84
C PRO A 319 -7.06 15.13 -14.84
N TYR A 320 -6.96 16.20 -14.04
CA TYR A 320 -5.94 17.22 -14.26
C TYR A 320 -5.17 17.72 -13.03
N ARG A 321 -5.23 17.02 -11.90
CA ARG A 321 -4.38 17.41 -10.74
C ARG A 321 -3.10 16.58 -10.59
N SER A 322 -2.90 15.60 -11.47
CA SER A 322 -1.72 14.73 -11.45
C SER A 322 -0.50 15.30 -12.18
N GLU A 323 -0.67 16.30 -13.04
CA GLU A 323 0.44 16.80 -13.87
C GLU A 323 1.34 17.80 -13.13
N GLU A 324 0.82 18.61 -12.21
CA GLU A 324 1.67 19.55 -11.45
C GLU A 324 2.48 18.86 -10.33
N HIS A 325 1.97 17.75 -9.76
CA HIS A 325 2.67 17.05 -8.70
C HIS A 325 3.54 15.88 -9.19
N THR A 326 3.30 15.34 -10.37
CA THR A 326 4.16 14.29 -10.96
C THR A 326 5.46 14.85 -11.54
N SER A 327 5.51 16.11 -11.95
CA SER A 327 6.75 16.75 -12.37
C SER A 327 7.72 16.98 -11.21
N GLU A 328 7.21 17.22 -9.99
CA GLU A 328 8.05 17.35 -8.79
C GLU A 328 8.52 15.99 -8.22
N LEU A 329 7.79 14.91 -8.44
CA LEU A 329 8.18 13.56 -8.01
C LEU A 329 9.12 12.84 -8.99
N GLN A 330 9.23 13.31 -10.23
CA GLN A 330 10.23 12.78 -11.18
C GLN A 330 11.64 13.30 -10.90
N SER A 331 11.79 14.39 -10.17
CA SER A 331 13.10 14.95 -9.83
C SER A 331 13.93 14.14 -8.81
N PRO A 332 13.37 13.35 -7.85
CA PRO A 332 14.19 12.55 -6.93
C PRO A 332 14.85 11.31 -7.56
N ILE A 333 14.37 10.86 -8.71
CA ILE A 333 14.92 9.63 -9.36
C ILE A 333 16.26 9.90 -10.05
N HIS A 334 16.57 11.16 -10.38
CA HIS A 334 17.87 11.54 -10.94
C HIS A 334 18.99 11.74 -9.91
N LEU A 335 18.71 11.57 -8.62
CA LEU A 335 19.69 11.80 -7.53
C LEU A 335 20.24 10.50 -6.91
N VAL A 336 20.00 9.34 -7.52
CA VAL A 336 20.53 8.03 -7.06
C VAL A 336 21.29 7.32 -8.20
N CYS A 337 22.02 8.07 -9.00
CA CYS A 337 23.14 7.54 -9.82
C CYS A 337 24.42 8.22 -9.41
#